data_48ff45eb8f83dee4d5687092c1cdb8e6
#
_entry.id   48ff45eb8f83dee4d5687092c1cdb8e6
#
_cell.length_a   1.000
_cell.length_b   1.000
_cell.length_c   1.000
_cell.angle_alpha   90.00
_cell.angle_beta   90.00
_cell.angle_gamma   90.00
#
_symmetry.space_group_name_H-M   'P 1'
#
loop_
_entity.id
_entity.type
_entity.pdbx_description
1 polymer ?
#
loop_
_entity_poly.entity_id
_entity_poly.type
_entity_poly.pdbx_seq_one_letter_code
_entity_poly.pdbx_strand_id
1 'polypeptide(L)'
;MFKKLRAFQDNGHIAVLIIGDFTAQIGDPTGKNKTREQLSEKQVKDNAETYLTQLGMGKPANESILDFDSKDKIEIRYNSEWLKGLNLNSIIELMGSATVSQMLAKEEFNKRYTSQVPIALHEFLYPLLQGYDSVVVQSDIELGGTDQKFNIAIGRDLQRHFKQEPQFGVLLPILTGLDGIK
;
A
#
# COMPACT_ATOMS: atom_id res chain seq x y z
N MET A 1 6.81 -12.25 -3.30
CA MET A 1 6.83 -11.23 -2.22
C MET A 1 6.82 -11.88 -0.85
N PHE A 2 5.79 -12.60 -0.43
CA PHE A 2 5.65 -13.14 0.94
C PHE A 2 6.78 -14.08 1.42
N LYS A 3 7.37 -14.89 0.53
CA LYS A 3 8.56 -15.67 0.88
C LYS A 3 9.78 -14.80 1.27
N LYS A 4 9.89 -13.59 0.71
CA LYS A 4 10.92 -12.62 1.13
C LYS A 4 10.58 -12.03 2.49
N LEU A 5 9.30 -11.66 2.70
CA LEU A 5 8.84 -11.17 4.00
C LEU A 5 9.04 -12.23 5.09
N ARG A 6 8.78 -13.51 4.80
CA ARG A 6 9.10 -14.63 5.71
C ARG A 6 10.59 -14.70 6.05
N ALA A 7 11.46 -14.52 5.07
CA ALA A 7 12.90 -14.51 5.34
C ALA A 7 13.33 -13.37 6.28
N PHE A 8 12.65 -12.21 6.25
CA PHE A 8 12.85 -11.16 7.25
C PHE A 8 12.38 -11.63 8.64
N GLN A 9 11.20 -12.24 8.76
CA GLN A 9 10.73 -12.79 10.04
C GLN A 9 11.69 -13.82 10.63
N ASP A 10 12.21 -14.72 9.78
CA ASP A 10 13.16 -15.76 10.20
C ASP A 10 14.49 -15.16 10.70
N ASN A 11 14.84 -13.95 10.25
CA ASN A 11 16.00 -13.18 10.72
C ASN A 11 15.67 -12.17 11.84
N GLY A 12 14.51 -12.29 12.48
CA GLY A 12 14.17 -11.51 13.68
C GLY A 12 13.54 -10.15 13.41
N HIS A 13 13.13 -9.86 12.17
CA HIS A 13 12.39 -8.65 11.84
C HIS A 13 10.88 -8.84 12.00
N ILE A 14 10.16 -7.75 12.21
CA ILE A 14 8.70 -7.74 12.31
C ILE A 14 8.12 -7.52 10.91
N ALA A 15 7.24 -8.42 10.48
CA ALA A 15 6.45 -8.23 9.28
C ALA A 15 5.19 -7.43 9.59
N VAL A 16 4.98 -6.31 8.91
CA VAL A 16 3.75 -5.53 9.03
C VAL A 16 2.91 -5.71 7.77
N LEU A 17 1.70 -6.23 7.92
CA LEU A 17 0.71 -6.33 6.85
C LEU A 17 -0.32 -5.22 7.00
N ILE A 18 -0.36 -4.30 6.06
CA ILE A 18 -1.36 -3.24 6.04
C ILE A 18 -2.53 -3.66 5.17
N ILE A 19 -3.70 -3.69 5.75
CA ILE A 19 -4.97 -3.87 5.04
C ILE A 19 -5.51 -2.48 4.70
N GLY A 20 -5.56 -2.18 3.41
CA GLY A 20 -6.05 -0.90 2.90
C GLY A 20 -7.59 -0.80 2.92
N ASP A 21 -8.22 -0.97 4.07
CA ASP A 21 -9.67 -0.97 4.22
C ASP A 21 -10.29 0.42 3.99
N PHE A 22 -9.59 1.48 4.35
CA PHE A 22 -10.02 2.85 4.07
C PHE A 22 -9.76 3.22 2.61
N THR A 23 -8.57 2.92 2.09
CA THR A 23 -8.21 3.25 0.70
C THR A 23 -8.99 2.43 -0.31
N ALA A 24 -9.44 1.23 0.03
CA ALA A 24 -10.34 0.42 -0.81
C ALA A 24 -11.70 1.11 -1.06
N GLN A 25 -12.14 1.97 -0.15
CA GLN A 25 -13.38 2.75 -0.29
C GLN A 25 -13.21 3.97 -1.21
N ILE A 26 -11.99 4.50 -1.34
CA ILE A 26 -11.69 5.62 -2.25
C ILE A 26 -11.56 5.12 -3.70
N GLY A 27 -11.10 3.90 -3.88
CA GLY A 27 -10.81 3.28 -5.17
C GLY A 27 -9.43 3.67 -5.70
N ASP A 28 -8.65 2.67 -6.11
CA ASP A 28 -7.38 2.91 -6.81
C ASP A 28 -7.69 3.41 -8.22
N PRO A 29 -7.25 4.62 -8.60
CA PRO A 29 -7.48 5.18 -9.94
C PRO A 29 -6.67 4.46 -11.03
N THR A 30 -5.84 3.47 -10.70
CA THR A 30 -4.99 2.76 -11.65
C THR A 30 -5.80 1.90 -12.60
N GLY A 31 -6.06 2.48 -13.76
CA GLY A 31 -6.12 1.78 -15.01
C GLY A 31 -7.29 0.85 -15.29
N LYS A 32 -8.48 1.36 -15.39
CA LYS A 32 -9.51 0.98 -16.38
C LYS A 32 -10.65 1.98 -16.22
N ASN A 33 -11.24 2.46 -17.33
CA ASN A 33 -12.30 3.46 -17.41
C ASN A 33 -13.61 3.13 -16.65
N LYS A 34 -13.54 2.35 -15.57
CA LYS A 34 -14.62 2.09 -14.64
C LYS A 34 -14.06 2.30 -13.24
N THR A 35 -14.61 3.26 -12.55
CA THR A 35 -14.47 3.42 -11.09
C THR A 35 -14.62 2.02 -10.47
N ARG A 36 -13.57 1.53 -9.81
CA ARG A 36 -13.64 0.25 -9.11
C ARG A 36 -14.81 0.35 -8.13
N GLU A 37 -15.72 -0.62 -8.13
CA GLU A 37 -16.82 -0.64 -7.17
C GLU A 37 -16.24 -0.48 -5.75
N GLN A 38 -16.80 0.49 -5.02
CA GLN A 38 -16.42 0.71 -3.63
C GLN A 38 -16.84 -0.52 -2.82
N LEU A 39 -15.87 -1.14 -2.16
CA LEU A 39 -16.14 -2.28 -1.29
C LEU A 39 -16.77 -1.79 0.02
N SER A 40 -17.79 -2.49 0.49
CA SER A 40 -18.33 -2.28 1.83
C SER A 40 -17.31 -2.74 2.90
N GLU A 41 -17.40 -2.20 4.11
CA GLU A 41 -16.53 -2.61 5.23
C GLU A 41 -16.56 -4.13 5.46
N LYS A 42 -17.73 -4.76 5.29
CA LYS A 42 -17.87 -6.21 5.41
C LYS A 42 -17.07 -6.94 4.34
N GLN A 43 -17.22 -6.54 3.07
CA GLN A 43 -16.46 -7.15 1.97
C GLN A 43 -14.95 -7.00 2.15
N VAL A 44 -14.49 -5.86 2.67
CA VAL A 44 -13.07 -5.64 2.95
C VAL A 44 -12.59 -6.61 4.04
N LYS A 45 -13.36 -6.79 5.12
CA LYS A 45 -13.03 -7.74 6.20
C LYS A 45 -13.01 -9.17 5.70
N ASP A 46 -14.04 -9.60 4.99
CA ASP A 46 -14.15 -10.96 4.44
C ASP A 46 -12.97 -11.27 3.49
N ASN A 47 -12.61 -10.31 2.63
CA ASN A 47 -11.47 -10.42 1.73
C ASN A 47 -10.14 -10.48 2.49
N ALA A 48 -9.96 -9.64 3.52
CA ALA A 48 -8.76 -9.63 4.35
C ALA A 48 -8.57 -10.97 5.07
N GLU A 49 -9.63 -11.51 5.67
CA GLU A 49 -9.59 -12.79 6.38
C GLU A 49 -9.23 -13.94 5.43
N THR A 50 -9.84 -13.97 4.23
CA THR A 50 -9.50 -14.95 3.18
C THR A 50 -8.02 -14.87 2.82
N TYR A 51 -7.50 -13.66 2.66
CA TYR A 51 -6.10 -13.43 2.29
C TYR A 51 -5.13 -13.86 3.41
N LEU A 52 -5.41 -13.49 4.64
CA LEU A 52 -4.61 -13.87 5.80
C LEU A 52 -4.59 -15.39 6.01
N THR A 53 -5.73 -16.07 5.81
CA THR A 53 -5.84 -17.52 5.85
C THR A 53 -4.97 -18.18 4.77
N GLN A 54 -4.93 -17.62 3.55
CA GLN A 54 -4.04 -18.12 2.49
C GLN A 54 -2.55 -17.94 2.84
N LEU A 55 -2.20 -16.90 3.59
CA LEU A 55 -0.84 -16.67 4.08
C LEU A 55 -0.46 -17.61 5.24
N GLY A 56 -1.42 -18.32 5.80
CA GLY A 56 -1.21 -19.34 6.84
C GLY A 56 -1.70 -18.92 8.23
N MET A 57 -2.47 -17.85 8.37
CA MET A 57 -3.08 -17.51 9.66
C MET A 57 -3.93 -18.68 10.18
N GLY A 58 -3.69 -19.07 11.42
CA GLY A 58 -4.33 -20.25 12.06
C GLY A 58 -3.67 -21.59 11.74
N LYS A 59 -2.50 -21.60 11.10
CA LYS A 59 -1.67 -22.78 10.84
C LYS A 59 -0.32 -22.66 11.55
N PRO A 60 0.30 -23.81 11.92
CA PRO A 60 1.66 -23.79 12.46
C PRO A 60 2.66 -23.08 11.53
N ALA A 61 3.67 -22.43 12.10
CA ALA A 61 4.65 -21.62 11.36
C ALA A 61 5.38 -22.40 10.25
N ASN A 62 5.59 -23.71 10.42
CA ASN A 62 6.23 -24.58 9.42
C ASN A 62 5.29 -24.94 8.24
N GLU A 63 3.99 -24.72 8.35
CA GLU A 63 2.98 -24.95 7.32
C GLU A 63 2.45 -23.66 6.69
N SER A 64 2.98 -22.52 7.15
CA SER A 64 2.52 -21.17 6.80
C SER A 64 3.50 -20.45 5.89
N ILE A 65 2.99 -19.59 5.01
CA ILE A 65 3.83 -18.70 4.20
C ILE A 65 4.48 -17.64 5.10
N LEU A 66 3.73 -17.09 6.05
CA LEU A 66 4.22 -16.16 7.07
C LEU A 66 4.06 -16.78 8.46
N ASP A 67 4.92 -16.40 9.37
CA ASP A 67 4.86 -16.83 10.77
C ASP A 67 3.88 -15.97 11.54
N PHE A 68 2.69 -16.52 11.83
CA PHE A 68 1.65 -15.89 12.64
C PHE A 68 1.67 -16.36 14.10
N ASP A 69 2.39 -17.44 14.41
CA ASP A 69 2.39 -18.06 15.73
C ASP A 69 3.42 -17.43 16.66
N SER A 70 4.58 -17.04 16.13
CA SER A 70 5.63 -16.47 16.95
C SER A 70 5.26 -15.06 17.37
N LYS A 71 5.29 -14.84 18.68
CA LYS A 71 5.02 -13.53 19.27
C LYS A 71 5.98 -12.48 18.69
N ASP A 72 5.43 -11.31 18.43
CA ASP A 72 6.19 -10.12 17.99
C ASP A 72 6.88 -10.26 16.61
N LYS A 73 6.45 -11.22 15.77
CA LYS A 73 6.99 -11.37 14.40
C LYS A 73 6.08 -10.83 13.30
N ILE A 74 4.82 -10.56 13.61
CA ILE A 74 3.86 -10.06 12.64
C ILE A 74 2.88 -9.09 13.28
N GLU A 75 2.58 -8.02 12.57
CA GLU A 75 1.50 -7.09 12.88
C GLU A 75 0.54 -7.01 11.70
N ILE A 76 -0.74 -7.07 11.98
CA ILE A 76 -1.81 -6.82 11.01
C ILE A 76 -2.44 -5.50 11.37
N ARG A 77 -2.35 -4.52 10.47
CA ARG A 77 -2.83 -3.16 10.67
C ARG A 77 -3.85 -2.81 9.59
N TYR A 78 -4.84 -2.06 9.98
CA TYR A 78 -5.85 -1.53 9.06
C TYR A 78 -5.61 -0.04 8.89
N ASN A 79 -5.48 0.44 7.65
CA ASN A 79 -5.16 1.85 7.45
C ASN A 79 -6.31 2.81 7.82
N SER A 80 -7.51 2.30 8.04
CA SER A 80 -8.58 3.05 8.72
C SER A 80 -8.24 3.48 10.14
N GLU A 81 -7.31 2.80 10.83
CA GLU A 81 -6.86 3.15 12.18
C GLU A 81 -6.32 4.58 12.26
N TRP A 82 -5.69 5.05 11.20
CA TRP A 82 -5.11 6.40 11.13
C TRP A 82 -5.75 7.29 10.07
N LEU A 83 -6.21 6.76 8.94
CA LEU A 83 -6.75 7.58 7.86
C LEU A 83 -8.13 8.16 8.20
N LYS A 84 -8.97 7.42 8.95
CA LYS A 84 -10.29 7.93 9.42
C LYS A 84 -10.17 9.15 10.35
N GLY A 85 -9.04 9.29 11.04
CA GLY A 85 -8.79 10.39 11.97
C GLY A 85 -8.20 11.65 11.33
N LEU A 86 -7.83 11.61 10.06
CA LEU A 86 -7.26 12.76 9.37
C LEU A 86 -8.30 13.87 9.21
N ASN A 87 -7.97 15.03 9.73
CA ASN A 87 -8.78 16.23 9.56
C ASN A 87 -8.33 17.03 8.31
N LEU A 88 -9.06 18.09 7.98
CA LEU A 88 -8.78 18.89 6.78
C LEU A 88 -7.35 19.46 6.79
N ASN A 89 -6.84 19.92 7.94
CA ASN A 89 -5.47 20.46 8.01
C ASN A 89 -4.44 19.38 7.69
N SER A 90 -4.61 18.16 8.20
CA SER A 90 -3.73 17.02 7.90
C SER A 90 -3.78 16.65 6.40
N ILE A 91 -4.95 16.70 5.79
CA ILE A 91 -5.09 16.46 4.34
C ILE A 91 -4.39 17.54 3.53
N ILE A 92 -4.54 18.82 3.92
CA ILE A 92 -3.84 19.94 3.25
C ILE A 92 -2.33 19.80 3.41
N GLU A 93 -1.83 19.39 4.58
CA GLU A 93 -0.41 19.13 4.81
C GLU A 93 0.11 18.01 3.90
N LEU A 94 -0.60 16.88 3.83
CA LEU A 94 -0.26 15.79 2.92
C LEU A 94 -0.25 16.25 1.45
N MET A 95 -1.25 16.99 1.01
CA MET A 95 -1.30 17.53 -0.35
C MET A 95 -0.16 18.52 -0.62
N GLY A 96 0.23 19.29 0.39
CA GLY A 96 1.35 20.25 0.30
C GLY A 96 2.73 19.58 0.24
N SER A 97 2.83 18.31 0.59
CA SER A 97 4.09 17.55 0.55
C SER A 97 4.53 17.12 -0.86
N ALA A 98 3.64 17.21 -1.85
CA ALA A 98 3.93 16.83 -3.23
C ALA A 98 3.38 17.83 -4.23
N THR A 99 3.98 17.88 -5.41
CA THR A 99 3.56 18.76 -6.51
C THR A 99 2.77 17.99 -7.56
N VAL A 100 1.96 18.70 -8.35
CA VAL A 100 1.26 18.13 -9.51
C VAL A 100 2.26 17.49 -10.49
N SER A 101 3.41 18.11 -10.70
CA SER A 101 4.45 17.56 -11.58
C SER A 101 4.98 16.22 -11.08
N GLN A 102 5.16 16.06 -9.76
CA GLN A 102 5.55 14.78 -9.17
C GLN A 102 4.45 13.73 -9.36
N MET A 103 3.19 14.09 -9.16
CA MET A 103 2.07 13.15 -9.40
C MET A 103 1.99 12.73 -10.87
N LEU A 104 2.23 13.64 -11.81
CA LEU A 104 2.27 13.35 -13.24
C LEU A 104 3.50 12.52 -13.66
N ALA A 105 4.49 12.30 -12.80
CA ALA A 105 5.56 11.33 -13.04
C ALA A 105 5.08 9.87 -12.93
N LYS A 106 3.93 9.60 -12.33
CA LYS A 106 3.29 8.29 -12.37
C LYS A 106 2.79 8.01 -13.79
N GLU A 107 3.18 6.86 -14.34
CA GLU A 107 2.94 6.53 -15.76
C GLU A 107 1.45 6.62 -16.14
N GLU A 108 0.56 6.13 -15.28
CA GLU A 108 -0.89 6.14 -15.52
C GLU A 108 -1.44 7.57 -15.56
N PHE A 109 -1.01 8.44 -14.65
CA PHE A 109 -1.41 9.84 -14.66
C PHE A 109 -0.84 10.56 -15.88
N ASN A 110 0.42 10.30 -16.23
CA ASN A 110 1.05 10.90 -17.39
C ASN A 110 0.32 10.52 -18.70
N LYS A 111 0.02 9.23 -18.89
CA LYS A 111 -0.73 8.74 -20.05
C LYS A 111 -2.09 9.41 -20.17
N ARG A 112 -2.83 9.50 -19.06
CA ARG A 112 -4.16 10.15 -19.05
C ARG A 112 -4.05 11.65 -19.33
N TYR A 113 -3.09 12.33 -18.73
CA TYR A 113 -2.86 13.76 -18.94
C TYR A 113 -2.51 14.07 -20.40
N THR A 114 -1.58 13.33 -21.00
CA THR A 114 -1.16 13.53 -22.40
C THR A 114 -2.25 13.15 -23.40
N SER A 115 -3.10 12.19 -23.06
CA SER A 115 -4.26 11.78 -23.88
C SER A 115 -5.52 12.59 -23.59
N GLN A 116 -5.43 13.65 -22.77
CA GLN A 116 -6.56 14.51 -22.37
C GLN A 116 -7.73 13.74 -21.73
N VAL A 117 -7.44 12.61 -21.10
CA VAL A 117 -8.41 11.86 -20.30
C VAL A 117 -8.48 12.52 -18.91
N PRO A 118 -9.68 12.88 -18.42
CA PRO A 118 -9.82 13.58 -17.15
C PRO A 118 -9.19 12.83 -15.97
N ILE A 119 -8.53 13.58 -15.07
CA ILE A 119 -8.01 13.10 -13.80
C ILE A 119 -8.71 13.90 -12.71
N ALA A 120 -9.42 13.22 -11.81
CA ALA A 120 -10.07 13.90 -10.70
C ALA A 120 -9.04 14.20 -9.58
N LEU A 121 -9.19 15.31 -8.87
CA LEU A 121 -8.22 15.75 -7.85
C LEU A 121 -8.04 14.74 -6.72
N HIS A 122 -9.08 14.01 -6.33
CA HIS A 122 -8.99 13.00 -5.28
C HIS A 122 -8.09 11.80 -5.68
N GLU A 123 -7.90 11.56 -6.98
CA GLU A 123 -7.03 10.50 -7.46
C GLU A 123 -5.55 10.77 -7.11
N PHE A 124 -5.13 12.04 -7.06
CA PHE A 124 -3.80 12.41 -6.60
C PHE A 124 -3.60 12.21 -5.09
N LEU A 125 -4.70 12.18 -4.33
CA LEU A 125 -4.62 11.91 -2.90
C LEU A 125 -4.27 10.45 -2.59
N TYR A 126 -4.67 9.51 -3.46
CA TYR A 126 -4.45 8.07 -3.23
C TYR A 126 -2.97 7.70 -2.98
N PRO A 127 -2.00 8.09 -3.82
CA PRO A 127 -0.58 7.82 -3.55
C PRO A 127 -0.07 8.44 -2.24
N LEU A 128 -0.61 9.59 -1.84
CA LEU A 128 -0.25 10.26 -0.59
C LEU A 128 -0.78 9.50 0.62
N LEU A 129 -2.01 9.01 0.56
CA LEU A 129 -2.59 8.20 1.64
C LEU A 129 -1.84 6.88 1.80
N GLN A 130 -1.50 6.21 0.69
CA GLN A 130 -0.67 5.00 0.74
C GLN A 130 0.74 5.31 1.27
N GLY A 131 1.34 6.41 0.85
CA GLY A 131 2.65 6.82 1.37
C GLY A 131 2.60 7.20 2.86
N TYR A 132 1.47 7.70 3.35
CA TYR A 132 1.26 8.00 4.76
C TYR A 132 1.18 6.74 5.64
N ASP A 133 0.77 5.60 5.08
CA ASP A 133 0.85 4.30 5.76
C ASP A 133 2.29 4.03 6.22
N SER A 134 3.29 4.31 5.36
CA SER A 134 4.72 4.16 5.71
C SER A 134 5.17 5.10 6.83
N VAL A 135 4.62 6.32 6.88
CA VAL A 135 4.90 7.29 7.96
C VAL A 135 4.36 6.79 9.29
N VAL A 136 3.11 6.31 9.32
CA VAL A 136 2.45 5.86 10.57
C VAL A 136 3.09 4.58 11.10
N VAL A 137 3.41 3.64 10.22
CA VAL A 137 4.07 2.38 10.59
C VAL A 137 5.55 2.59 10.91
N GLN A 138 6.15 3.70 10.46
CA GLN A 138 7.59 3.97 10.57
C GLN A 138 8.42 2.81 10.00
N SER A 139 8.01 2.34 8.81
CA SER A 139 8.63 1.18 8.19
C SER A 139 10.09 1.47 7.79
N ASP A 140 10.98 0.51 8.06
CA ASP A 140 12.37 0.55 7.60
C ASP A 140 12.50 0.03 6.16
N ILE A 141 11.65 -0.94 5.80
CA ILE A 141 11.65 -1.61 4.49
C ILE A 141 10.21 -1.81 4.03
N GLU A 142 9.91 -1.37 2.80
CA GLU A 142 8.64 -1.68 2.14
C GLU A 142 8.87 -2.61 0.95
N LEU A 143 8.09 -3.72 0.89
CA LEU A 143 8.13 -4.67 -0.21
C LEU A 143 6.94 -4.44 -1.15
N GLY A 144 7.21 -4.30 -2.43
CA GLY A 144 6.16 -4.15 -3.43
C GLY A 144 6.52 -4.76 -4.78
N GLY A 145 5.54 -4.85 -5.67
CA GLY A 145 5.80 -5.11 -7.07
C GLY A 145 6.48 -3.91 -7.75
N THR A 146 7.05 -4.10 -8.93
CA THR A 146 7.65 -3.02 -9.73
C THR A 146 6.65 -1.91 -10.07
N ASP A 147 5.36 -2.23 -10.10
CA ASP A 147 4.25 -1.27 -10.27
C ASP A 147 4.05 -0.35 -9.06
N GLN A 148 4.52 -0.76 -7.87
CA GLN A 148 4.45 0.03 -6.65
C GLN A 148 5.62 1.01 -6.47
N LYS A 149 6.57 1.04 -7.42
CA LYS A 149 7.76 1.88 -7.33
C LYS A 149 7.44 3.35 -7.02
N PHE A 150 6.43 3.91 -7.70
CA PHE A 150 6.00 5.29 -7.49
C PHE A 150 5.45 5.52 -6.08
N ASN A 151 4.55 4.64 -5.63
CA ASN A 151 3.92 4.79 -4.31
C ASN A 151 4.94 4.63 -3.18
N ILE A 152 5.88 3.68 -3.29
CA ILE A 152 6.99 3.51 -2.34
C ILE A 152 7.89 4.76 -2.32
N ALA A 153 8.16 5.39 -3.47
CA ALA A 153 8.93 6.63 -3.53
C ALA A 153 8.20 7.78 -2.81
N ILE A 154 6.89 7.91 -2.98
CA ILE A 154 6.07 8.88 -2.25
C ILE A 154 6.13 8.62 -0.74
N GLY A 155 6.05 7.35 -0.29
CA GLY A 155 6.21 7.00 1.13
C GLY A 155 7.55 7.48 1.70
N ARG A 156 8.64 7.28 0.97
CA ARG A 156 9.97 7.79 1.35
C ARG A 156 10.03 9.31 1.46
N ASP A 157 9.41 10.01 0.52
CA ASP A 157 9.40 11.48 0.52
C ASP A 157 8.54 12.01 1.68
N LEU A 158 7.42 11.35 1.98
CA LEU A 158 6.60 11.67 3.14
C LEU A 158 7.33 11.41 4.46
N GLN A 159 8.04 10.30 4.61
CA GLN A 159 8.86 10.05 5.79
C GLN A 159 9.88 11.18 6.01
N ARG A 160 10.58 11.65 4.96
CA ARG A 160 11.46 12.83 5.06
C ARG A 160 10.71 14.10 5.47
N HIS A 161 9.53 14.33 4.88
CA HIS A 161 8.68 15.48 5.23
C HIS A 161 8.31 15.47 6.72
N PHE A 162 7.99 14.29 7.26
CA PHE A 162 7.70 14.08 8.68
C PHE A 162 8.95 13.83 9.55
N LYS A 163 10.15 14.13 9.02
CA LYS A 163 11.43 14.02 9.74
C LYS A 163 11.77 12.61 10.25
N GLN A 164 11.32 11.61 9.51
CA GLN A 164 11.68 10.22 9.73
C GLN A 164 12.80 9.78 8.77
N GLU A 165 13.53 8.73 9.14
CA GLU A 165 14.47 8.06 8.22
C GLU A 165 13.68 7.41 7.09
N PRO A 166 14.03 7.67 5.81
CA PRO A 166 13.26 7.11 4.71
C PRO A 166 13.52 5.61 4.53
N GLN A 167 12.46 4.84 4.45
CA GLN A 167 12.47 3.40 4.23
C GLN A 167 13.23 2.95 2.98
N PHE A 168 13.71 1.72 2.96
CA PHE A 168 14.20 1.06 1.76
C PHE A 168 13.04 0.39 0.99
N GLY A 169 12.98 0.59 -0.33
CA GLY A 169 12.02 -0.10 -1.19
C GLY A 169 12.64 -1.37 -1.79
N VAL A 170 12.01 -2.52 -1.57
CA VAL A 170 12.38 -3.78 -2.22
C VAL A 170 11.34 -4.11 -3.28
N LEU A 171 11.73 -3.93 -4.55
CA LEU A 171 10.85 -4.13 -5.69
C LEU A 171 11.03 -5.53 -6.28
N LEU A 172 9.94 -6.23 -6.47
CA LEU A 172 9.90 -7.56 -7.04
C LEU A 172 9.19 -7.56 -8.39
N PRO A 173 9.65 -8.34 -9.38
CA PRO A 173 8.95 -8.47 -10.65
C PRO A 173 7.51 -8.93 -10.45
N ILE A 174 6.61 -8.39 -11.26
CA ILE A 174 5.21 -8.82 -11.28
C ILE A 174 5.13 -10.16 -11.99
N LEU A 175 4.42 -11.11 -11.39
CA LEU A 175 4.07 -12.35 -12.06
C LEU A 175 2.83 -12.10 -12.93
N THR A 176 2.93 -12.41 -14.20
CA THR A 176 1.76 -12.43 -15.10
C THR A 176 0.89 -13.64 -14.77
N GLY A 177 -0.42 -13.50 -14.85
CA GLY A 177 -1.37 -14.60 -14.74
C GLY A 177 -1.17 -15.64 -15.87
N LEU A 178 -1.85 -16.79 -15.76
CA LEU A 178 -1.81 -17.84 -16.78
C LEU A 178 -2.38 -17.38 -18.13
N ASP A 179 -3.17 -16.32 -18.12
CA ASP A 179 -3.72 -15.61 -19.30
C ASP A 179 -2.75 -14.59 -19.90
N GLY A 180 -1.54 -14.44 -19.35
CA GLY A 180 -0.56 -13.45 -19.76
C GLY A 180 -0.93 -12.01 -19.38
N ILE A 181 -2.02 -11.80 -18.63
CA ILE A 181 -2.48 -10.49 -18.15
C ILE A 181 -2.04 -10.31 -16.70
N LYS A 182 -1.78 -9.05 -16.34
CA LYS A 182 -1.41 -8.62 -14.98
C LYS A 182 -2.62 -8.67 -14.04
#